data_fba408e7ef38eeb4d1bc62723f9c22cc
#
_entry.id   fba408e7ef38eeb4d1bc62723f9c22cc
#
_cell.length_a   1.000
_cell.length_b   1.000
_cell.length_c   1.000
_cell.angle_alpha   90.00
_cell.angle_beta   90.00
_cell.angle_gamma   90.00
#
_symmetry.space_group_name_H-M   'P 1'
#
loop_
_entity.id
_entity.type
_entity.pdbx_description
1 polymer ?
#
loop_
_entity_poly.entity_id
_entity_poly.type
_entity_poly.pdbx_seq_one_letter_code
_entity_poly.pdbx_strand_id
1 'polypeptide(L)'
;VRSLDEIVELYHQRRLNAGPVHEQMRRVRDLANGDVVVPLNELDRNAKTNVANLLVQGLDQMSMRVSSTMPNPFFPPIKEGSENAKKMARMRKKAMLGFWDENKMQMKLRRRARHLLAYSQSPVFLKPDFRTLTPKWEIRNPLDTFAAPMADDEVVPENCIFTSRVTASYLLKNYGPLVADQLRFGKVDSDSRYTLLEYVCDDSLQLIVLGAEDNPELTASERAGLEAILLEAIPNRTGMPLAVVPQRITLDKPRGQFDGVLGMYYTRARLQALTEIAIERGIFPEEYLVARPGENPEILQIADGKAGILGVVKGGDIQQLQLNPGYKTDTALDRLERQERLEGAIPAEFGGESATNIRTGRRGEAVLSATVDYRVQEAQEIFANSLLHEDKIAIALEKAYWGDVPKTFFMSGRMTQGQEQYTPNKVWQTDYHYVAYSAAGSDVNNLIVGLGQRLGTGLMSKESAREADPLISDPDFEHDRIIAEGVEDALLASIQQQAANPQGPYQPEDLAYLVKLVVENDEPLFDAVRKTDERARERQAAEMPMGAPETMPGLAMPGMGAEAPVGAPAGAPPLEELLAQLGG
;
A
#
# COMPACT_ATOMS: atom_id res chain seq x y z
N VAL A 1 27.80 -20.63 -8.45
CA VAL A 1 26.70 -21.35 -7.79
C VAL A 1 27.26 -22.04 -6.54
N ARG A 2 26.75 -21.73 -5.35
CA ARG A 2 27.17 -22.34 -4.08
C ARG A 2 26.63 -23.77 -3.98
N SER A 3 27.38 -24.63 -3.29
CA SER A 3 26.97 -26.01 -3.02
C SER A 3 25.81 -26.03 -1.99
N LEU A 4 25.08 -27.15 -1.91
CA LEU A 4 24.01 -27.38 -0.96
C LEU A 4 24.48 -27.15 0.49
N ASP A 5 25.61 -27.77 0.85
CA ASP A 5 26.18 -27.72 2.21
C ASP A 5 26.59 -26.29 2.60
N GLU A 6 27.20 -25.55 1.67
CA GLU A 6 27.55 -24.13 1.89
C GLU A 6 26.32 -23.25 2.13
N ILE A 7 25.21 -23.51 1.44
CA ILE A 7 23.98 -22.73 1.63
C ILE A 7 23.33 -23.05 2.97
N VAL A 8 23.30 -24.32 3.38
CA VAL A 8 22.77 -24.74 4.67
C VAL A 8 23.62 -24.17 5.80
N GLU A 9 24.94 -24.23 5.70
CA GLU A 9 25.83 -23.62 6.69
C GLU A 9 25.64 -22.10 6.77
N LEU A 10 25.54 -21.43 5.62
CA LEU A 10 25.26 -20.00 5.55
C LEU A 10 23.92 -19.64 6.22
N TYR A 11 22.89 -20.47 6.03
CA TYR A 11 21.62 -20.31 6.71
C TYR A 11 21.77 -20.38 8.23
N HIS A 12 22.49 -21.38 8.73
CA HIS A 12 22.71 -21.51 10.19
C HIS A 12 23.45 -20.31 10.76
N GLN A 13 24.51 -19.86 10.11
CA GLN A 13 25.26 -18.68 10.54
C GLN A 13 24.37 -17.42 10.58
N ARG A 14 23.56 -17.18 9.53
CA ARG A 14 22.67 -16.04 9.47
C ARG A 14 21.54 -16.11 10.49
N ARG A 15 20.99 -17.30 10.71
CA ARG A 15 19.96 -17.53 11.72
C ARG A 15 20.49 -17.21 13.13
N LEU A 16 21.71 -17.56 13.44
CA LEU A 16 22.36 -17.22 14.71
C LEU A 16 22.56 -15.69 14.82
N ASN A 17 23.07 -15.05 13.79
CA ASN A 17 23.32 -13.60 13.78
C ASN A 17 22.02 -12.79 13.86
N ALA A 18 20.96 -13.23 13.18
CA ALA A 18 19.65 -12.59 13.22
C ALA A 18 18.86 -12.88 14.52
N GLY A 19 19.32 -13.84 15.33
CA GLY A 19 18.63 -14.30 16.53
C GLY A 19 18.12 -13.19 17.45
N PRO A 20 18.96 -12.24 17.88
CA PRO A 20 18.54 -11.14 18.76
C PRO A 20 17.49 -10.22 18.13
N VAL A 21 17.60 -9.91 16.84
CA VAL A 21 16.64 -9.08 16.10
C VAL A 21 15.32 -9.83 15.94
N HIS A 22 15.37 -11.09 15.55
CA HIS A 22 14.18 -11.92 15.41
C HIS A 22 13.47 -12.16 16.75
N GLU A 23 14.20 -12.25 17.85
CA GLU A 23 13.59 -12.34 19.19
C GLU A 23 12.78 -11.08 19.51
N GLN A 24 13.31 -9.92 19.21
CA GLN A 24 12.61 -8.66 19.37
C GLN A 24 11.36 -8.59 18.47
N MET A 25 11.48 -9.00 17.22
CA MET A 25 10.33 -9.08 16.29
C MET A 25 9.25 -10.03 16.79
N ARG A 26 9.62 -11.18 17.38
CA ARG A 26 8.66 -12.12 17.99
C ARG A 26 7.91 -11.48 19.15
N ARG A 27 8.60 -10.74 20.01
CA ARG A 27 7.95 -10.02 21.13
C ARG A 27 6.92 -9.02 20.63
N VAL A 28 7.25 -8.25 19.57
CA VAL A 28 6.29 -7.33 18.93
C VAL A 28 5.11 -8.09 18.34
N ARG A 29 5.36 -9.23 17.67
CA ARG A 29 4.31 -10.07 17.10
C ARG A 29 3.38 -10.63 18.17
N ASP A 30 3.95 -11.20 19.24
CA ASP A 30 3.19 -11.82 20.31
C ASP A 30 2.33 -10.77 21.04
N LEU A 31 2.88 -9.56 21.20
CA LEU A 31 2.11 -8.42 21.69
C LEU A 31 0.97 -8.03 20.74
N ALA A 32 1.25 -7.94 19.45
CA ALA A 32 0.24 -7.59 18.45
C ALA A 32 -0.89 -8.62 18.37
N ASN A 33 -0.57 -9.90 18.57
CA ASN A 33 -1.56 -10.99 18.59
C ASN A 33 -2.34 -11.09 19.92
N GLY A 34 -1.91 -10.38 20.96
CA GLY A 34 -2.49 -10.51 22.30
C GLY A 34 -1.99 -11.73 23.09
N ASP A 35 -0.93 -12.38 22.61
CA ASP A 35 -0.33 -13.57 23.23
C ASP A 35 0.65 -13.20 24.37
N VAL A 36 0.39 -12.11 25.06
CA VAL A 36 1.25 -11.63 26.14
C VAL A 36 0.90 -12.29 27.45
N VAL A 37 1.84 -13.04 27.99
CA VAL A 37 1.76 -13.55 29.35
C VAL A 37 2.39 -12.51 30.29
N VAL A 38 1.58 -11.96 31.20
CA VAL A 38 2.11 -11.09 32.26
C VAL A 38 2.74 -11.98 33.32
N PRO A 39 4.04 -11.83 33.62
CA PRO A 39 4.68 -12.56 34.68
C PRO A 39 4.20 -12.02 36.03
N LEU A 40 3.16 -12.63 36.58
CA LEU A 40 2.72 -12.44 37.95
C LEU A 40 3.39 -13.55 38.77
N ASN A 41 4.36 -13.17 39.61
CA ASN A 41 4.93 -14.12 40.57
C ASN A 41 3.81 -14.57 41.50
N GLU A 42 3.54 -15.89 41.57
CA GLU A 42 2.66 -16.56 42.53
C GLU A 42 1.14 -16.34 42.43
N LEU A 43 0.66 -15.43 41.58
CA LEU A 43 -0.75 -15.23 41.33
C LEU A 43 -1.15 -15.92 40.03
N ASP A 44 -2.33 -16.48 40.01
CA ASP A 44 -2.94 -17.33 38.99
C ASP A 44 -2.34 -17.18 37.59
N ARG A 45 -1.60 -18.19 37.11
CA ARG A 45 -0.90 -18.19 35.81
C ARG A 45 -1.83 -18.00 34.61
N ASN A 46 -3.13 -17.99 34.83
CA ASN A 46 -4.17 -17.84 33.83
C ASN A 46 -4.76 -16.42 33.76
N ALA A 47 -4.29 -15.47 34.55
CA ALA A 47 -4.75 -14.10 34.48
C ALA A 47 -4.35 -13.50 33.14
N LYS A 48 -5.31 -13.43 32.19
CA LYS A 48 -5.15 -12.71 30.94
C LYS A 48 -5.19 -11.23 31.24
N THR A 49 -4.32 -10.46 30.58
CA THR A 49 -4.33 -9.01 30.72
C THR A 49 -5.54 -8.43 29.97
N ASN A 50 -6.31 -7.61 30.67
CA ASN A 50 -7.40 -6.80 30.07
C ASN A 50 -6.92 -5.43 29.60
N VAL A 51 -5.63 -5.26 29.37
CA VAL A 51 -5.04 -3.99 28.93
C VAL A 51 -5.34 -3.76 27.46
N ALA A 52 -5.87 -2.59 27.13
CA ALA A 52 -6.09 -2.19 25.74
C ALA A 52 -4.77 -2.23 24.95
N ASN A 53 -4.79 -2.93 23.81
CA ASN A 53 -3.61 -3.06 22.95
C ASN A 53 -3.47 -1.82 22.04
N LEU A 54 -2.93 -0.75 22.59
CA LEU A 54 -2.70 0.50 21.87
C LEU A 54 -1.74 0.34 20.69
N LEU A 55 -0.82 -0.64 20.77
CA LEU A 55 0.18 -0.86 19.73
C LEU A 55 -0.46 -1.35 18.43
N VAL A 56 -1.44 -2.24 18.51
CA VAL A 56 -2.17 -2.71 17.31
C VAL A 56 -2.94 -1.58 16.67
N GLN A 57 -3.61 -0.77 17.48
CA GLN A 57 -4.35 0.38 16.99
C GLN A 57 -3.41 1.39 16.30
N GLY A 58 -2.28 1.70 16.90
CA GLY A 58 -1.26 2.58 16.32
C GLY A 58 -0.68 2.01 15.03
N LEU A 59 -0.34 0.72 15.01
CA LEU A 59 0.18 0.03 13.83
C LEU A 59 -0.80 0.09 12.65
N ASP A 60 -2.07 -0.18 12.90
CA ASP A 60 -3.11 -0.14 11.87
C ASP A 60 -3.30 1.27 11.30
N GLN A 61 -3.42 2.26 12.16
CA GLN A 61 -3.61 3.66 11.74
C GLN A 61 -2.40 4.18 10.96
N MET A 62 -1.19 3.94 11.44
CA MET A 62 0.03 4.39 10.74
C MET A 62 0.25 3.66 9.43
N SER A 63 0.03 2.33 9.39
CA SER A 63 0.15 1.56 8.15
C SER A 63 -0.86 2.00 7.10
N MET A 64 -2.07 2.39 7.51
CA MET A 64 -3.08 2.99 6.64
C MET A 64 -2.59 4.30 6.03
N ARG A 65 -2.02 5.20 6.84
CA ARG A 65 -1.50 6.49 6.37
C ARG A 65 -0.32 6.33 5.41
N VAL A 66 0.63 5.45 5.73
CA VAL A 66 1.77 5.16 4.83
C VAL A 66 1.29 4.66 3.47
N SER A 67 0.24 3.82 3.43
CA SER A 67 -0.28 3.21 2.21
C SER A 67 -1.45 3.97 1.58
N SER A 68 -1.87 5.10 2.14
CA SER A 68 -2.99 5.90 1.61
C SER A 68 -2.69 6.52 0.25
N THR A 69 -1.42 6.88 0.05
CA THR A 69 -0.90 7.42 -1.21
C THR A 69 0.01 6.40 -1.88
N MET A 70 -0.11 6.27 -3.20
CA MET A 70 0.84 5.51 -4.00
C MET A 70 1.98 6.42 -4.43
N PRO A 71 3.23 5.93 -4.45
CA PRO A 71 4.31 6.67 -5.07
C PRO A 71 4.13 6.72 -6.59
N ASN A 72 4.75 7.69 -7.23
CA ASN A 72 4.69 7.87 -8.67
C ASN A 72 6.06 7.55 -9.29
N PRO A 73 6.16 6.57 -10.21
CA PRO A 73 7.37 6.31 -10.96
C PRO A 73 7.49 7.33 -12.09
N PHE A 74 8.63 7.98 -12.18
CA PHE A 74 8.93 8.95 -13.22
C PHE A 74 10.06 8.45 -14.13
N PHE A 75 9.76 8.34 -15.43
CA PHE A 75 10.71 7.91 -16.46
C PHE A 75 11.08 9.11 -17.33
N PRO A 76 12.28 9.69 -17.21
CA PRO A 76 12.69 10.79 -18.06
C PRO A 76 12.86 10.31 -19.51
N PRO A 77 12.59 11.17 -20.51
CA PRO A 77 12.89 10.87 -21.90
C PRO A 77 14.41 10.76 -22.11
N ILE A 78 14.85 9.76 -22.86
CA ILE A 78 16.30 9.53 -23.14
C ILE A 78 16.91 10.71 -23.90
N LYS A 79 16.11 11.39 -24.71
CA LYS A 79 16.53 12.56 -25.50
C LYS A 79 15.51 13.67 -25.34
N GLU A 80 15.93 14.78 -24.76
CA GLU A 80 15.10 15.97 -24.66
C GLU A 80 14.68 16.49 -26.04
N GLY A 81 13.44 16.98 -26.16
CA GLY A 81 12.88 17.54 -27.38
C GLY A 81 12.42 16.53 -28.45
N SER A 82 12.63 15.23 -28.24
CA SER A 82 12.14 14.19 -29.14
C SER A 82 10.77 13.66 -28.71
N GLU A 83 9.76 13.85 -29.57
CA GLU A 83 8.40 13.35 -29.32
C GLU A 83 8.36 11.80 -29.14
N ASN A 84 9.15 11.08 -29.94
CA ASN A 84 9.28 9.63 -29.79
C ASN A 84 9.88 9.25 -28.43
N ALA A 85 10.87 10.00 -27.93
CA ALA A 85 11.46 9.74 -26.63
C ALA A 85 10.46 10.01 -25.49
N LYS A 86 9.66 11.06 -25.61
CA LYS A 86 8.55 11.35 -24.67
C LYS A 86 7.49 10.24 -24.70
N LYS A 87 7.07 9.80 -25.90
CA LYS A 87 6.12 8.70 -26.07
C LYS A 87 6.65 7.41 -25.43
N MET A 88 7.93 7.09 -25.62
CA MET A 88 8.56 5.91 -25.00
C MET A 88 8.68 6.06 -23.47
N ALA A 89 8.91 7.25 -22.95
CA ALA A 89 8.90 7.51 -21.52
C ALA A 89 7.51 7.28 -20.91
N ARG A 90 6.47 7.79 -21.55
CA ARG A 90 5.06 7.54 -21.17
C ARG A 90 4.72 6.04 -21.20
N MET A 91 5.16 5.33 -22.26
CA MET A 91 4.95 3.88 -22.37
C MET A 91 5.64 3.12 -21.23
N ARG A 92 6.88 3.49 -20.86
CA ARG A 92 7.58 2.89 -19.71
C ARG A 92 6.82 3.10 -18.40
N LYS A 93 6.34 4.34 -18.17
CA LYS A 93 5.52 4.66 -16.99
C LYS A 93 4.25 3.82 -16.96
N LYS A 94 3.51 3.75 -18.06
CA LYS A 94 2.29 2.95 -18.18
C LYS A 94 2.54 1.46 -17.94
N ALA A 95 3.61 0.90 -18.53
CA ALA A 95 3.98 -0.49 -18.31
C ALA A 95 4.29 -0.79 -16.83
N MET A 96 5.03 0.09 -16.15
CA MET A 96 5.35 -0.06 -14.72
C MET A 96 4.10 0.04 -13.85
N LEU A 97 3.24 1.02 -14.10
CA LEU A 97 1.97 1.14 -13.38
C LEU A 97 1.07 -0.08 -13.63
N GLY A 98 1.08 -0.65 -14.85
CA GLY A 98 0.40 -1.90 -15.15
C GLY A 98 0.92 -3.08 -14.33
N PHE A 99 2.24 -3.20 -14.11
CA PHE A 99 2.80 -4.23 -13.21
C PHE A 99 2.35 -4.03 -11.76
N TRP A 100 2.38 -2.80 -11.28
CA TRP A 100 1.93 -2.50 -9.92
C TRP A 100 0.46 -2.82 -9.69
N ASP A 101 -0.37 -2.56 -10.70
CA ASP A 101 -1.80 -2.83 -10.65
C ASP A 101 -2.09 -4.34 -10.69
N GLU A 102 -1.50 -5.09 -11.62
CA GLU A 102 -1.59 -6.56 -11.67
C GLU A 102 -1.17 -7.19 -10.35
N ASN A 103 -0.13 -6.64 -9.72
CA ASN A 103 0.36 -7.09 -8.43
C ASN A 103 -0.43 -6.55 -7.24
N LYS A 104 -1.46 -5.71 -7.43
CA LYS A 104 -2.24 -5.07 -6.37
C LYS A 104 -1.33 -4.36 -5.35
N MET A 105 -0.42 -3.53 -5.87
CA MET A 105 0.67 -2.95 -5.10
C MET A 105 0.18 -2.14 -3.89
N GLN A 106 -0.94 -1.43 -3.99
CA GLN A 106 -1.52 -0.67 -2.88
C GLN A 106 -1.83 -1.57 -1.66
N MET A 107 -2.41 -2.76 -1.88
CA MET A 107 -2.66 -3.71 -0.80
C MET A 107 -1.35 -4.26 -0.22
N LYS A 108 -0.37 -4.50 -1.09
CA LYS A 108 0.95 -4.99 -0.68
C LYS A 108 1.69 -3.94 0.14
N LEU A 109 1.66 -2.67 -0.27
CA LEU A 109 2.28 -1.57 0.49
C LEU A 109 1.72 -1.46 1.90
N ARG A 110 0.42 -1.65 2.09
CA ARG A 110 -0.19 -1.66 3.43
C ARG A 110 0.38 -2.78 4.32
N ARG A 111 0.51 -3.99 3.79
CA ARG A 111 1.13 -5.10 4.51
C ARG A 111 2.61 -4.83 4.79
N ARG A 112 3.33 -4.29 3.81
CA ARG A 112 4.73 -3.90 3.93
C ARG A 112 4.93 -2.80 4.99
N ALA A 113 4.03 -1.81 5.03
CA ALA A 113 4.05 -0.77 6.06
C ALA A 113 3.92 -1.37 7.47
N ARG A 114 3.02 -2.35 7.66
CA ARG A 114 2.95 -3.07 8.94
C ARG A 114 4.26 -3.78 9.29
N HIS A 115 4.89 -4.45 8.32
CA HIS A 115 6.17 -5.12 8.54
C HIS A 115 7.28 -4.12 8.87
N LEU A 116 7.40 -3.02 8.13
CA LEU A 116 8.42 -2.00 8.34
C LEU A 116 8.27 -1.32 9.71
N LEU A 117 7.06 -0.95 10.10
CA LEU A 117 6.77 -0.30 11.37
C LEU A 117 6.94 -1.26 12.56
N ALA A 118 6.45 -2.51 12.44
CA ALA A 118 6.53 -3.48 13.52
C ALA A 118 7.93 -4.11 13.66
N TYR A 119 8.56 -4.47 12.54
CA TYR A 119 9.77 -5.29 12.49
C TYR A 119 11.00 -4.55 11.97
N SER A 120 10.87 -3.28 11.61
CA SER A 120 11.94 -2.50 10.96
C SER A 120 12.36 -2.98 9.57
N GLN A 121 11.79 -4.03 9.05
CA GLN A 121 12.14 -4.63 7.76
C GLN A 121 10.88 -5.03 6.98
N SER A 122 10.96 -4.98 5.64
CA SER A 122 9.86 -5.39 4.78
C SER A 122 10.35 -6.12 3.53
N PRO A 123 10.87 -7.35 3.65
CA PRO A 123 11.47 -8.07 2.55
C PRO A 123 10.48 -8.40 1.44
N VAL A 124 10.96 -8.30 0.21
CA VAL A 124 10.23 -8.62 -1.02
C VAL A 124 11.10 -9.52 -1.89
N PHE A 125 10.47 -10.52 -2.46
CA PHE A 125 11.06 -11.39 -3.47
C PHE A 125 10.36 -11.17 -4.80
N LEU A 126 11.14 -10.88 -5.86
CA LEU A 126 10.62 -10.74 -7.20
C LEU A 126 10.90 -12.00 -8.00
N LYS A 127 9.89 -12.52 -8.67
CA LYS A 127 10.03 -13.69 -9.53
C LYS A 127 9.24 -13.55 -10.82
N PRO A 128 9.63 -14.25 -11.91
CA PRO A 128 8.85 -14.30 -13.12
C PRO A 128 7.55 -15.10 -12.91
N ASP A 129 6.42 -14.56 -13.32
CA ASP A 129 5.16 -15.31 -13.39
C ASP A 129 4.89 -15.69 -14.84
N PHE A 130 5.07 -16.97 -15.16
CA PHE A 130 4.89 -17.49 -16.52
C PHE A 130 3.41 -17.62 -16.92
N ARG A 131 2.46 -17.43 -16.01
CA ARG A 131 1.03 -17.44 -16.31
C ARG A 131 0.55 -16.11 -16.86
N THR A 132 0.98 -15.03 -16.20
CA THR A 132 0.62 -13.66 -16.58
C THR A 132 1.69 -13.02 -17.49
N LEU A 133 2.84 -13.66 -17.63
CA LEU A 133 4.03 -13.15 -18.33
C LEU A 133 4.52 -11.80 -17.76
N THR A 134 4.35 -11.60 -16.46
CA THR A 134 4.72 -10.36 -15.75
C THR A 134 5.60 -10.65 -14.54
N PRO A 135 6.42 -9.70 -14.08
CA PRO A 135 7.10 -9.81 -12.81
C PRO A 135 6.09 -9.85 -11.65
N LYS A 136 6.34 -10.72 -10.68
CA LYS A 136 5.51 -10.88 -9.49
C LYS A 136 6.25 -10.48 -8.24
N TRP A 137 5.66 -9.60 -7.43
CA TRP A 137 6.14 -9.20 -6.11
C TRP A 137 5.57 -10.12 -5.04
N GLU A 138 6.41 -10.83 -4.31
CA GLU A 138 6.02 -11.62 -3.16
C GLU A 138 6.56 -10.99 -1.87
N ILE A 139 5.65 -10.56 -1.01
CA ILE A 139 6.04 -10.03 0.31
C ILE A 139 6.40 -11.21 1.19
N ARG A 140 7.60 -11.18 1.73
CA ARG A 140 8.10 -12.20 2.65
C ARG A 140 7.98 -11.74 4.10
N ASN A 141 7.89 -12.71 5.00
CA ASN A 141 7.86 -12.42 6.43
C ASN A 141 9.29 -12.10 6.91
N PRO A 142 9.50 -10.98 7.60
CA PRO A 142 10.82 -10.65 8.14
C PRO A 142 11.42 -11.73 9.05
N LEU A 143 10.60 -12.43 9.83
CA LEU A 143 11.03 -13.53 10.71
C LEU A 143 11.57 -14.76 9.96
N ASP A 144 11.20 -14.90 8.69
CA ASP A 144 11.58 -16.01 7.83
C ASP A 144 12.56 -15.55 6.72
N THR A 145 13.21 -14.38 6.92
CA THR A 145 14.13 -13.77 5.96
C THR A 145 15.51 -13.60 6.57
N PHE A 146 16.54 -14.05 5.83
CA PHE A 146 17.93 -14.02 6.25
C PHE A 146 18.78 -13.43 5.10
N ALA A 147 18.82 -12.10 5.03
CA ALA A 147 19.59 -11.37 4.03
C ALA A 147 21.10 -11.38 4.31
N ALA A 148 21.92 -11.20 3.27
CA ALA A 148 23.31 -10.86 3.45
C ALA A 148 23.46 -9.52 4.18
N PRO A 149 24.53 -9.29 4.94
CA PRO A 149 24.84 -7.97 5.47
C PRO A 149 24.87 -6.94 4.33
N MET A 150 24.23 -5.80 4.57
CA MET A 150 24.14 -4.66 3.65
C MET A 150 24.66 -3.42 4.34
N ALA A 151 25.09 -2.40 3.58
CA ALA A 151 25.32 -1.07 4.11
C ALA A 151 23.97 -0.43 4.53
N ASP A 152 24.03 0.59 5.37
CA ASP A 152 22.82 1.19 5.99
C ASP A 152 21.85 1.81 4.96
N ASP A 153 22.38 2.26 3.83
CA ASP A 153 21.64 2.87 2.72
C ASP A 153 21.27 1.88 1.60
N GLU A 154 21.78 0.65 1.66
CA GLU A 154 21.47 -0.39 0.70
C GLU A 154 20.19 -1.12 1.05
N VAL A 155 19.44 -1.51 -0.01
CA VAL A 155 18.19 -2.27 0.12
C VAL A 155 18.23 -3.60 -0.65
N VAL A 156 19.25 -3.80 -1.47
CA VAL A 156 19.44 -5.03 -2.28
C VAL A 156 20.61 -5.82 -1.72
N PRO A 157 20.36 -6.94 -1.02
CA PRO A 157 21.42 -7.79 -0.50
C PRO A 157 22.11 -8.56 -1.64
N GLU A 158 23.41 -8.85 -1.51
CA GLU A 158 24.15 -9.73 -2.43
C GLU A 158 23.43 -11.08 -2.65
N ASN A 159 22.89 -11.62 -1.59
CA ASN A 159 22.06 -12.83 -1.63
C ASN A 159 21.11 -12.86 -0.42
N CYS A 160 20.00 -13.55 -0.56
CA CYS A 160 18.98 -13.65 0.47
C CYS A 160 18.49 -15.10 0.62
N ILE A 161 18.20 -15.49 1.83
CA ILE A 161 17.58 -16.77 2.16
C ILE A 161 16.19 -16.51 2.72
N PHE A 162 15.20 -17.13 2.11
CA PHE A 162 13.83 -17.15 2.63
C PHE A 162 13.48 -18.55 3.10
N THR A 163 12.81 -18.65 4.23
CA THR A 163 12.29 -19.92 4.73
C THR A 163 10.77 -19.93 4.67
N SER A 164 10.20 -21.08 4.38
CA SER A 164 8.76 -21.29 4.42
C SER A 164 8.46 -22.70 4.92
N ARG A 165 7.26 -22.87 5.51
CA ARG A 165 6.80 -24.18 5.96
C ARG A 165 5.84 -24.75 4.95
N VAL A 166 6.17 -25.94 4.46
CA VAL A 166 5.38 -26.65 3.45
C VAL A 166 4.98 -28.02 3.97
N THR A 167 3.83 -28.51 3.54
CA THR A 167 3.36 -29.85 3.93
C THR A 167 4.02 -30.94 3.08
N ALA A 168 4.08 -32.16 3.61
CA ALA A 168 4.57 -33.31 2.87
C ALA A 168 3.77 -33.52 1.56
N SER A 169 2.45 -33.33 1.61
CA SER A 169 1.59 -33.42 0.45
C SER A 169 1.94 -32.40 -0.64
N TYR A 170 2.32 -31.18 -0.27
CA TYR A 170 2.79 -30.16 -1.21
C TYR A 170 4.09 -30.59 -1.91
N LEU A 171 5.05 -31.11 -1.14
CA LEU A 171 6.34 -31.58 -1.67
C LEU A 171 6.14 -32.76 -2.63
N LEU A 172 5.30 -33.73 -2.25
CA LEU A 172 4.95 -34.86 -3.12
C LEU A 172 4.31 -34.44 -4.42
N LYS A 173 3.36 -33.52 -4.36
CA LYS A 173 2.62 -33.05 -5.53
C LYS A 173 3.53 -32.35 -6.53
N ASN A 174 4.47 -31.54 -6.05
CA ASN A 174 5.28 -30.69 -6.92
C ASN A 174 6.65 -31.31 -7.27
N TYR A 175 7.22 -32.14 -6.37
CA TYR A 175 8.58 -32.66 -6.48
C TYR A 175 8.66 -34.18 -6.27
N GLY A 176 7.55 -34.90 -6.46
CA GLY A 176 7.33 -36.28 -6.08
C GLY A 176 8.49 -37.26 -6.26
N PRO A 177 9.11 -37.40 -7.48
CA PRO A 177 10.18 -38.39 -7.67
C PRO A 177 11.44 -38.11 -6.86
N LEU A 178 11.79 -36.84 -6.65
CA LEU A 178 13.01 -36.43 -5.94
C LEU A 178 12.91 -36.59 -4.42
N VAL A 179 11.69 -36.50 -3.91
CA VAL A 179 11.40 -36.37 -2.48
C VAL A 179 10.91 -37.69 -1.88
N ALA A 180 10.26 -38.55 -2.68
CA ALA A 180 9.62 -39.78 -2.21
C ALA A 180 10.56 -40.77 -1.53
N ASP A 181 11.74 -41.00 -2.10
CA ASP A 181 12.71 -41.96 -1.56
C ASP A 181 13.40 -41.46 -0.27
N GLN A 182 13.65 -40.15 -0.18
CA GLN A 182 14.41 -39.57 0.91
C GLN A 182 13.53 -39.18 2.11
N LEU A 183 12.32 -38.66 1.87
CA LEU A 183 11.38 -38.33 2.94
C LEU A 183 10.62 -39.56 3.49
N ARG A 184 10.85 -40.75 2.95
CA ARG A 184 10.20 -42.02 3.37
C ARG A 184 8.69 -41.88 3.55
N PHE A 185 8.00 -41.32 2.57
CA PHE A 185 6.58 -41.00 2.60
C PHE A 185 5.62 -42.15 2.98
N GLY A 186 6.08 -43.37 3.01
CA GLY A 186 5.28 -44.49 3.51
C GLY A 186 5.04 -44.47 5.03
N LYS A 187 5.68 -43.56 5.78
CA LYS A 187 5.58 -43.42 7.24
C LYS A 187 5.29 -42.01 7.74
N VAL A 188 5.22 -41.02 6.84
CA VAL A 188 5.06 -39.62 7.19
C VAL A 188 3.61 -39.20 6.95
N ASP A 189 3.02 -38.51 7.93
CA ASP A 189 1.69 -37.95 7.79
C ASP A 189 1.68 -36.88 6.67
N SER A 190 0.62 -36.85 5.87
CA SER A 190 0.44 -35.87 4.78
C SER A 190 0.54 -34.41 5.24
N ASP A 191 0.21 -34.16 6.50
CA ASP A 191 0.19 -32.83 7.11
C ASP A 191 1.49 -32.45 7.84
N SER A 192 2.47 -33.38 7.90
CA SER A 192 3.80 -33.09 8.44
C SER A 192 4.43 -31.92 7.72
N ARG A 193 5.00 -30.96 8.47
CA ARG A 193 5.53 -29.72 7.94
C ARG A 193 7.04 -29.75 7.86
N TYR A 194 7.54 -29.41 6.68
CA TYR A 194 8.96 -29.32 6.36
C TYR A 194 9.36 -27.87 6.11
N THR A 195 10.59 -27.51 6.49
CA THR A 195 11.16 -26.21 6.21
C THR A 195 11.75 -26.21 4.80
N LEU A 196 11.18 -25.40 3.91
CA LEU A 196 11.70 -25.12 2.59
C LEU A 196 12.54 -23.85 2.66
N LEU A 197 13.77 -23.92 2.15
CA LEU A 197 14.69 -22.82 2.02
C LEU A 197 14.78 -22.41 0.55
N GLU A 198 14.58 -21.12 0.29
CA GLU A 198 14.76 -20.49 -1.02
C GLU A 198 16.00 -19.60 -0.94
N TYR A 199 17.11 -20.03 -1.53
CA TYR A 199 18.34 -19.25 -1.66
C TYR A 199 18.30 -18.47 -2.96
N VAL A 200 18.46 -17.16 -2.88
CA VAL A 200 18.37 -16.22 -4.00
C VAL A 200 19.66 -15.42 -4.09
N CYS A 201 20.31 -15.46 -5.25
CA CYS A 201 21.48 -14.64 -5.57
C CYS A 201 21.41 -14.14 -7.03
N ASP A 202 22.40 -13.41 -7.46
CA ASP A 202 22.54 -12.91 -8.82
C ASP A 202 22.62 -14.02 -9.89
N ASP A 203 23.24 -15.15 -9.55
CA ASP A 203 23.47 -16.27 -10.47
C ASP A 203 22.33 -17.30 -10.49
N SER A 204 21.69 -17.56 -9.35
CA SER A 204 20.75 -18.69 -9.21
C SER A 204 19.70 -18.51 -8.13
N LEU A 205 18.60 -19.19 -8.33
CA LEU A 205 17.59 -19.48 -7.32
C LEU A 205 17.66 -20.98 -7.00
N GLN A 206 17.86 -21.32 -5.74
CA GLN A 206 17.92 -22.73 -5.29
C GLN A 206 16.84 -22.99 -4.25
N LEU A 207 16.09 -24.07 -4.46
CA LEU A 207 15.07 -24.56 -3.56
C LEU A 207 15.59 -25.80 -2.84
N ILE A 208 15.62 -25.75 -1.51
CA ILE A 208 16.21 -26.78 -0.66
C ILE A 208 15.20 -27.14 0.44
N VAL A 209 14.96 -28.43 0.65
CA VAL A 209 14.28 -28.91 1.86
C VAL A 209 15.36 -29.15 2.92
N LEU A 210 15.19 -28.55 4.09
CA LEU A 210 16.15 -28.69 5.19
C LEU A 210 16.09 -30.06 5.85
N GLY A 211 17.21 -30.49 6.40
CA GLY A 211 17.37 -31.76 7.10
C GLY A 211 16.62 -31.83 8.45
N ALA A 212 16.80 -32.94 9.14
CA ALA A 212 16.09 -33.27 10.38
C ALA A 212 16.31 -32.27 11.51
N GLU A 213 17.51 -31.71 11.61
CA GLU A 213 17.89 -30.78 12.68
C GLU A 213 17.12 -29.47 12.63
N ASP A 214 16.73 -29.06 11.43
CA ASP A 214 16.03 -27.79 11.17
C ASP A 214 14.50 -27.92 11.13
N ASN A 215 13.98 -29.12 11.36
CA ASN A 215 12.55 -29.41 11.37
C ASN A 215 12.10 -29.93 12.76
N PRO A 216 12.09 -29.08 13.79
CA PRO A 216 11.77 -29.49 15.17
C PRO A 216 10.32 -29.96 15.35
N GLU A 217 9.43 -29.64 14.41
CA GLU A 217 8.01 -30.06 14.45
C GLU A 217 7.82 -31.52 14.05
N LEU A 218 8.82 -32.14 13.40
CA LEU A 218 8.77 -33.54 13.02
C LEU A 218 9.00 -34.45 14.23
N THR A 219 8.34 -35.59 14.26
CA THR A 219 8.58 -36.63 15.26
C THR A 219 9.96 -37.26 15.09
N ALA A 220 10.48 -37.89 16.11
CA ALA A 220 11.80 -38.54 16.06
C ALA A 220 11.92 -39.60 14.93
N SER A 221 10.81 -40.28 14.61
CA SER A 221 10.75 -41.26 13.52
C SER A 221 10.77 -40.59 12.13
N GLU A 222 10.18 -39.41 11.98
CA GLU A 222 10.17 -38.64 10.75
C GLU A 222 11.51 -37.96 10.49
N ARG A 223 12.22 -37.56 11.55
CA ARG A 223 13.57 -36.97 11.44
C ARG A 223 14.66 -37.97 11.05
N ALA A 224 14.47 -39.25 11.39
CA ALA A 224 15.51 -40.27 11.19
C ALA A 224 15.90 -40.40 9.69
N GLY A 225 17.12 -39.98 9.36
CA GLY A 225 17.67 -40.05 8.01
C GLY A 225 17.17 -38.98 7.04
N LEU A 226 16.59 -37.89 7.54
CA LEU A 226 16.26 -36.74 6.74
C LEU A 226 17.49 -35.84 6.57
N GLU A 227 18.08 -35.86 5.40
CA GLU A 227 19.16 -34.96 4.99
C GLU A 227 18.60 -33.77 4.19
N ALA A 228 19.40 -32.70 4.04
CA ALA A 228 19.02 -31.58 3.21
C ALA A 228 18.99 -32.01 1.72
N ILE A 229 17.95 -31.59 1.00
CA ILE A 229 17.69 -32.01 -0.38
C ILE A 229 17.57 -30.77 -1.27
N LEU A 230 18.37 -30.72 -2.33
CA LEU A 230 18.18 -29.75 -3.40
C LEU A 230 17.01 -30.20 -4.29
N LEU A 231 15.92 -29.47 -4.27
CA LEU A 231 14.74 -29.74 -5.11
C LEU A 231 14.92 -29.21 -6.52
N GLU A 232 15.40 -27.97 -6.62
CA GLU A 232 15.51 -27.28 -7.89
C GLU A 232 16.61 -26.23 -7.83
N ALA A 233 17.35 -26.08 -8.93
CA ALA A 233 18.32 -25.00 -9.13
C ALA A 233 17.99 -24.31 -10.45
N ILE A 234 17.46 -23.10 -10.37
CA ILE A 234 17.06 -22.29 -11.52
C ILE A 234 18.13 -21.23 -11.76
N PRO A 235 18.74 -21.15 -12.95
CA PRO A 235 19.67 -20.08 -13.27
C PRO A 235 18.93 -18.72 -13.29
N ASN A 236 19.49 -17.75 -12.60
CA ASN A 236 18.97 -16.39 -12.63
C ASN A 236 19.51 -15.67 -13.87
N ARG A 237 18.63 -15.45 -14.84
CA ARG A 237 18.99 -14.81 -16.12
C ARG A 237 19.13 -13.29 -16.04
N THR A 238 18.75 -12.68 -14.92
CA THR A 238 18.79 -11.22 -14.78
C THR A 238 20.16 -10.69 -14.42
N GLY A 239 21.01 -11.52 -13.80
CA GLY A 239 22.30 -11.10 -13.24
C GLY A 239 22.17 -10.13 -12.06
N MET A 240 20.98 -10.07 -11.44
CA MET A 240 20.69 -9.22 -10.27
C MET A 240 20.07 -10.08 -9.17
N PRO A 241 20.37 -9.82 -7.88
CA PRO A 241 19.64 -10.45 -6.79
C PRO A 241 18.14 -10.11 -6.89
N LEU A 242 17.29 -11.13 -6.78
CA LEU A 242 15.86 -10.99 -6.93
C LEU A 242 15.13 -10.62 -5.62
N ALA A 243 15.89 -10.24 -4.60
CA ALA A 243 15.40 -9.88 -3.28
C ALA A 243 15.69 -8.42 -2.96
N VAL A 244 14.73 -7.74 -2.36
CA VAL A 244 14.87 -6.38 -1.84
C VAL A 244 14.42 -6.38 -0.39
N VAL A 245 15.26 -5.86 0.51
CA VAL A 245 15.02 -5.88 1.96
C VAL A 245 15.17 -4.45 2.51
N PRO A 246 14.16 -3.59 2.33
CA PRO A 246 14.19 -2.26 2.91
C PRO A 246 14.19 -2.36 4.43
N GLN A 247 15.05 -1.58 5.06
CA GLN A 247 15.26 -1.56 6.50
C GLN A 247 15.13 -0.15 7.04
N ARG A 248 14.63 -0.06 8.26
CA ARG A 248 14.66 1.15 9.07
C ARG A 248 15.77 0.98 10.09
N ILE A 249 16.87 1.68 9.89
CA ILE A 249 18.05 1.63 10.77
C ILE A 249 18.04 2.89 11.64
N THR A 250 18.16 2.70 12.94
CA THR A 250 18.33 3.79 13.89
C THR A 250 19.72 3.67 14.52
N LEU A 251 20.63 4.53 14.14
CA LEU A 251 22.06 4.45 14.46
C LEU A 251 22.68 3.17 13.88
N ASP A 252 22.88 2.14 14.65
CA ASP A 252 23.63 0.94 14.24
C ASP A 252 22.74 -0.31 14.09
N LYS A 253 21.44 -0.23 14.41
CA LYS A 253 20.57 -1.41 14.46
C LYS A 253 19.21 -1.19 13.81
N PRO A 254 18.67 -2.20 13.13
CA PRO A 254 17.27 -2.19 12.73
C PRO A 254 16.39 -2.06 13.98
N ARG A 255 15.53 -1.06 14.01
CA ARG A 255 14.64 -0.79 15.14
C ARG A 255 13.21 -0.51 14.66
N GLY A 256 12.27 -1.32 15.12
CA GLY A 256 10.85 -1.10 14.92
C GLY A 256 10.36 0.11 15.72
N GLN A 257 9.21 0.62 15.34
CA GLN A 257 8.60 1.78 16.00
C GLN A 257 8.23 1.49 17.45
N PHE A 258 7.86 0.25 17.76
CA PHE A 258 7.32 -0.15 19.06
C PHE A 258 8.37 -0.75 20.00
N ASP A 259 9.61 -0.89 19.55
CA ASP A 259 10.67 -1.53 20.36
C ASP A 259 10.92 -0.81 21.70
N GLY A 260 10.82 0.52 21.72
CA GLY A 260 10.95 1.31 22.95
C GLY A 260 9.74 1.21 23.89
N VAL A 261 8.58 0.86 23.36
CA VAL A 261 7.32 0.84 24.11
C VAL A 261 7.06 -0.51 24.79
N LEU A 262 7.67 -1.59 24.32
CA LEU A 262 7.42 -2.95 24.84
C LEU A 262 7.60 -3.04 26.35
N GLY A 263 8.66 -2.48 26.90
CA GLY A 263 8.92 -2.49 28.35
C GLY A 263 7.86 -1.75 29.15
N MET A 264 7.38 -0.62 28.64
CA MET A 264 6.31 0.15 29.28
C MET A 264 4.99 -0.59 29.27
N TYR A 265 4.65 -1.20 28.13
CA TYR A 265 3.44 -2.02 28.01
C TYR A 265 3.41 -3.16 29.01
N TYR A 266 4.49 -3.92 29.14
CA TYR A 266 4.58 -5.01 30.14
C TYR A 266 4.42 -4.49 31.56
N THR A 267 5.03 -3.33 31.86
CA THR A 267 4.91 -2.72 33.20
C THR A 267 3.49 -2.26 33.47
N ARG A 268 2.82 -1.64 32.50
CA ARG A 268 1.41 -1.22 32.62
C ARG A 268 0.50 -2.42 32.78
N ALA A 269 0.66 -3.44 31.94
CA ALA A 269 -0.13 -4.66 32.00
C ALA A 269 -0.02 -5.36 33.36
N ARG A 270 1.22 -5.43 33.90
CA ARG A 270 1.45 -5.99 35.24
C ARG A 270 0.79 -5.16 36.34
N LEU A 271 0.93 -3.84 36.28
CA LEU A 271 0.35 -2.95 37.29
C LEU A 271 -1.18 -3.01 37.26
N GLN A 272 -1.78 -3.05 36.09
CA GLN A 272 -3.22 -3.18 35.93
C GLN A 272 -3.73 -4.52 36.48
N ALA A 273 -3.09 -5.63 36.15
CA ALA A 273 -3.46 -6.94 36.68
C ALA A 273 -3.37 -6.98 38.20
N LEU A 274 -2.32 -6.38 38.80
CA LEU A 274 -2.19 -6.28 40.27
C LEU A 274 -3.29 -5.40 40.87
N THR A 275 -3.70 -4.34 40.17
CA THR A 275 -4.78 -3.45 40.61
C THR A 275 -6.13 -4.16 40.55
N GLU A 276 -6.42 -4.91 39.47
CA GLU A 276 -7.63 -5.73 39.36
C GLU A 276 -7.72 -6.76 40.46
N ILE A 277 -6.62 -7.48 40.74
CA ILE A 277 -6.56 -8.47 41.87
C ILE A 277 -6.77 -7.76 43.23
N ALA A 278 -6.18 -6.59 43.42
CA ALA A 278 -6.36 -5.85 44.65
C ALA A 278 -7.81 -5.35 44.83
N ILE A 279 -8.47 -4.95 43.75
CA ILE A 279 -9.90 -4.58 43.73
C ILE A 279 -10.75 -5.81 44.05
N GLU A 280 -10.49 -6.95 43.39
CA GLU A 280 -11.21 -8.21 43.64
C GLU A 280 -11.10 -8.64 45.10
N ARG A 281 -9.88 -8.64 45.66
CA ARG A 281 -9.63 -8.91 47.08
C ARG A 281 -10.22 -7.85 48.02
N GLY A 282 -10.37 -6.63 47.56
CA GLY A 282 -11.04 -5.56 48.29
C GLY A 282 -12.56 -5.78 48.38
N ILE A 283 -13.16 -6.33 47.31
CA ILE A 283 -14.58 -6.68 47.24
C ILE A 283 -14.86 -7.96 48.01
N PHE A 284 -13.96 -8.92 47.91
CA PHE A 284 -14.00 -10.22 48.63
C PHE A 284 -12.77 -10.33 49.54
N PRO A 285 -12.80 -9.62 50.70
CA PRO A 285 -11.64 -9.57 51.56
C PRO A 285 -11.34 -10.96 52.15
N GLU A 286 -10.05 -11.28 52.17
CA GLU A 286 -9.60 -12.47 52.89
C GLU A 286 -9.82 -12.27 54.38
N GLU A 287 -10.34 -13.28 55.03
CA GLU A 287 -10.70 -13.24 56.43
C GLU A 287 -9.80 -14.12 57.22
N TYR A 288 -9.36 -13.59 58.33
CA TYR A 288 -8.48 -14.27 59.27
C TYR A 288 -9.17 -14.43 60.61
N LEU A 289 -9.07 -15.64 61.14
CA LEU A 289 -9.50 -15.91 62.48
C LEU A 289 -8.32 -15.58 63.43
N VAL A 290 -8.46 -14.50 64.18
CA VAL A 290 -7.46 -14.10 65.17
C VAL A 290 -7.86 -14.66 66.54
N ALA A 291 -7.01 -15.54 67.08
CA ALA A 291 -7.23 -16.11 68.39
C ALA A 291 -7.07 -15.06 69.52
N ARG A 292 -7.95 -15.06 70.51
CA ARG A 292 -7.73 -14.32 71.73
C ARG A 292 -6.65 -14.95 72.56
N PRO A 293 -5.80 -14.21 73.26
CA PRO A 293 -4.75 -14.79 74.09
C PRO A 293 -5.30 -15.78 75.07
N GLY A 294 -4.85 -17.05 74.99
CA GLY A 294 -5.26 -18.11 75.86
C GLY A 294 -6.52 -18.94 75.50
N GLU A 295 -7.13 -18.63 74.37
CA GLU A 295 -8.28 -19.33 73.80
C GLU A 295 -7.93 -20.02 72.47
N ASN A 296 -8.49 -21.22 72.27
CA ASN A 296 -8.43 -21.89 70.98
C ASN A 296 -9.66 -21.47 70.14
N PRO A 297 -9.48 -20.84 68.99
CA PRO A 297 -10.59 -20.43 68.16
C PRO A 297 -11.25 -21.62 67.47
N GLU A 298 -12.57 -21.67 67.52
CA GLU A 298 -13.40 -22.65 66.80
C GLU A 298 -14.39 -21.97 65.88
N ILE A 299 -14.46 -22.46 64.64
CA ILE A 299 -15.48 -22.02 63.68
C ILE A 299 -16.73 -22.87 63.95
N LEU A 300 -17.75 -22.28 64.53
CA LEU A 300 -19.00 -22.98 64.89
C LEU A 300 -19.94 -23.12 63.67
N GLN A 301 -19.92 -22.24 62.76
CA GLN A 301 -20.75 -22.28 61.57
C GLN A 301 -20.05 -21.51 60.41
N ILE A 302 -19.96 -22.16 59.27
CA ILE A 302 -19.48 -21.54 58.04
C ILE A 302 -20.70 -21.16 57.21
N ALA A 303 -20.80 -19.89 56.77
CA ALA A 303 -21.84 -19.52 55.85
C ALA A 303 -21.50 -20.00 54.43
N ASP A 304 -22.41 -20.74 53.81
CA ASP A 304 -22.25 -21.24 52.43
C ASP A 304 -22.11 -20.08 51.43
N GLY A 305 -20.89 -19.68 51.16
CA GLY A 305 -20.47 -18.94 49.97
C GLY A 305 -21.23 -17.63 49.59
N LYS A 306 -22.04 -17.09 50.49
CA LYS A 306 -22.71 -15.80 50.25
C LYS A 306 -21.91 -14.67 50.88
N ALA A 307 -21.50 -13.73 50.03
CA ALA A 307 -20.81 -12.52 50.47
C ALA A 307 -21.54 -11.84 51.64
N GLY A 308 -20.83 -11.61 52.73
CA GLY A 308 -21.29 -10.80 53.85
C GLY A 308 -21.74 -11.57 55.13
N ILE A 309 -21.73 -12.87 55.13
CA ILE A 309 -22.02 -13.66 56.39
C ILE A 309 -20.97 -14.78 56.51
N LEU A 310 -20.05 -14.59 57.44
CA LEU A 310 -18.87 -15.45 57.55
C LEU A 310 -19.00 -16.64 58.49
N GLY A 311 -19.91 -16.61 59.34
CA GLY A 311 -20.11 -17.66 60.30
C GLY A 311 -19.98 -17.18 61.74
N VAL A 312 -20.25 -18.10 62.66
CA VAL A 312 -20.15 -17.85 64.12
C VAL A 312 -18.83 -18.41 64.60
N VAL A 313 -18.03 -17.58 65.28
CA VAL A 313 -16.72 -17.94 65.83
C VAL A 313 -16.76 -17.88 67.37
N LYS A 314 -16.14 -18.83 68.03
CA LYS A 314 -15.96 -18.84 69.46
C LYS A 314 -14.45 -18.71 69.74
N GLY A 315 -14.10 -17.89 70.73
CA GLY A 315 -12.71 -17.79 71.19
C GLY A 315 -11.77 -16.99 70.30
N GLY A 316 -12.31 -16.20 69.30
CA GLY A 316 -11.54 -15.39 68.39
C GLY A 316 -12.36 -14.26 67.79
N ASP A 317 -11.67 -13.41 67.05
CA ASP A 317 -12.26 -12.34 66.26
C ASP A 317 -11.91 -12.54 64.78
N ILE A 318 -12.85 -12.23 63.87
CA ILE A 318 -12.63 -12.28 62.46
C ILE A 318 -12.12 -10.90 62.04
N GLN A 319 -10.95 -10.86 61.44
CA GLN A 319 -10.37 -9.65 60.83
C GLN A 319 -10.34 -9.83 59.32
N GLN A 320 -10.75 -8.77 58.63
CA GLN A 320 -10.71 -8.71 57.18
C GLN A 320 -9.48 -7.91 56.72
N LEU A 321 -8.72 -8.48 55.79
CA LEU A 321 -7.62 -7.78 55.17
C LEU A 321 -8.17 -6.90 54.04
N GLN A 322 -8.41 -5.64 54.35
CA GLN A 322 -8.79 -4.66 53.32
C GLN A 322 -7.56 -4.19 52.55
N LEU A 323 -7.39 -4.70 51.34
CA LEU A 323 -6.44 -4.19 50.38
C LEU A 323 -7.07 -3.01 49.62
N ASN A 324 -6.66 -1.80 49.97
CA ASN A 324 -7.09 -0.63 49.23
C ASN A 324 -6.03 -0.31 48.15
N PRO A 325 -6.31 -0.52 46.85
CA PRO A 325 -5.44 -0.05 45.77
C PRO A 325 -5.37 1.47 45.89
N GLY A 326 -4.25 1.98 46.39
CA GLY A 326 -4.14 3.39 46.72
C GLY A 326 -4.29 4.25 45.45
N TYR A 327 -4.86 5.44 45.61
CA TYR A 327 -5.04 6.48 44.55
C TYR A 327 -3.80 6.71 43.65
N LYS A 328 -2.61 6.34 44.11
CA LYS A 328 -1.35 6.45 43.36
C LYS A 328 -1.24 5.44 42.21
N THR A 329 -1.97 4.32 42.21
CA THR A 329 -1.95 3.31 41.14
C THR A 329 -2.62 3.82 39.87
N ASP A 330 -3.76 4.48 39.99
CA ASP A 330 -4.49 5.05 38.84
C ASP A 330 -3.63 6.12 38.14
N THR A 331 -3.04 7.03 38.95
CA THR A 331 -2.14 8.05 38.41
C THR A 331 -0.89 7.43 37.75
N ALA A 332 -0.39 6.29 38.25
CA ALA A 332 0.73 5.59 37.63
C ALA A 332 0.34 4.92 36.31
N LEU A 333 -0.84 4.32 36.25
CA LEU A 333 -1.39 3.73 35.02
C LEU A 333 -1.61 4.78 33.94
N ASP A 334 -2.23 5.91 34.26
CA ASP A 334 -2.44 7.03 33.34
C ASP A 334 -1.11 7.59 32.82
N ARG A 335 -0.12 7.70 33.71
CA ARG A 335 1.21 8.16 33.31
C ARG A 335 1.90 7.17 32.36
N LEU A 336 1.83 5.88 32.61
CA LEU A 336 2.41 4.86 31.74
C LEU A 336 1.71 4.83 30.39
N GLU A 337 0.39 4.91 30.37
CA GLU A 337 -0.38 4.98 29.13
C GLU A 337 0.00 6.21 28.31
N ARG A 338 0.11 7.37 28.94
CA ARG A 338 0.55 8.59 28.25
C ARG A 338 1.97 8.47 27.70
N GLN A 339 2.88 7.83 28.44
CA GLN A 339 4.24 7.58 27.95
C GLN A 339 4.27 6.61 26.79
N GLU A 340 3.46 5.52 26.83
CA GLU A 340 3.31 4.59 25.69
C GLU A 340 2.79 5.31 24.44
N ARG A 341 1.78 6.17 24.59
CA ARG A 341 1.23 6.94 23.49
C ARG A 341 2.27 7.89 22.88
N LEU A 342 3.05 8.57 23.71
CA LEU A 342 4.10 9.48 23.25
C LEU A 342 5.24 8.75 22.54
N GLU A 343 5.76 7.67 23.12
CA GLU A 343 6.89 6.90 22.55
C GLU A 343 6.44 6.14 21.28
N GLY A 344 5.27 5.55 21.30
CA GLY A 344 4.70 4.83 20.17
C GLY A 344 4.18 5.75 19.05
N ALA A 345 4.15 7.08 19.27
CA ALA A 345 3.46 8.05 18.41
C ALA A 345 2.02 7.65 18.08
N ILE A 346 1.28 7.26 19.13
CA ILE A 346 -0.11 6.86 19.07
C ILE A 346 -0.93 7.94 19.78
N PRO A 347 -1.31 9.03 19.08
CA PRO A 347 -2.08 10.10 19.71
C PRO A 347 -3.43 9.59 20.20
N ALA A 348 -3.96 10.21 21.25
CA ALA A 348 -5.25 9.81 21.85
C ALA A 348 -6.40 9.88 20.85
N GLU A 349 -6.29 10.78 19.87
CA GLU A 349 -7.23 11.00 18.79
C GLU A 349 -7.42 9.77 17.88
N PHE A 350 -6.44 8.87 17.79
CA PHE A 350 -6.58 7.62 17.05
C PHE A 350 -7.61 6.67 17.69
N GLY A 351 -7.82 6.78 19.00
CA GLY A 351 -8.89 6.07 19.72
C GLY A 351 -10.23 6.75 19.69
N GLY A 352 -10.35 7.91 19.02
CA GLY A 352 -11.57 8.74 19.07
C GLY A 352 -11.70 9.59 20.34
N GLU A 353 -10.66 9.62 21.16
CA GLU A 353 -10.61 10.49 22.34
C GLU A 353 -10.24 11.91 21.90
N SER A 354 -11.09 12.89 22.22
CA SER A 354 -10.74 14.29 22.01
C SER A 354 -9.97 14.81 23.21
N ALA A 355 -8.76 15.33 23.00
CA ALA A 355 -8.08 16.05 24.07
C ALA A 355 -8.94 17.24 24.53
N THR A 356 -9.13 17.35 25.84
CA THR A 356 -9.99 18.36 26.48
C THR A 356 -9.72 19.82 26.07
N ASN A 357 -8.55 20.08 25.49
CA ASN A 357 -8.11 21.40 25.03
C ASN A 357 -8.27 21.64 23.52
N ILE A 358 -8.75 20.66 22.74
CA ILE A 358 -8.94 20.81 21.29
C ILE A 358 -10.35 21.32 21.05
N ARG A 359 -10.49 22.64 20.92
CA ARG A 359 -11.78 23.31 20.67
C ARG A 359 -12.16 23.39 19.18
N THR A 360 -11.24 23.07 18.27
CA THR A 360 -11.48 23.13 16.82
C THR A 360 -10.88 21.94 16.12
N GLY A 361 -11.57 21.39 15.12
CA GLY A 361 -11.10 20.28 14.30
C GLY A 361 -9.73 20.55 13.66
N ARG A 362 -9.46 21.80 13.24
CA ARG A 362 -8.17 22.23 12.70
C ARG A 362 -6.99 22.03 13.65
N ARG A 363 -7.20 22.24 14.95
CA ARG A 363 -6.14 22.05 15.94
C ARG A 363 -5.87 20.58 16.20
N GLY A 364 -6.92 19.75 16.21
CA GLY A 364 -6.78 18.28 16.29
C GLY A 364 -6.00 17.73 15.12
N GLU A 365 -6.31 18.17 13.93
CA GLU A 365 -5.66 17.79 12.70
C GLU A 365 -4.19 18.25 12.64
N ALA A 366 -3.89 19.47 13.10
CA ALA A 366 -2.53 19.99 13.22
C ALA A 366 -1.68 19.20 14.24
N VAL A 367 -2.27 18.75 15.35
CA VAL A 367 -1.58 17.90 16.33
C VAL A 367 -1.33 16.51 15.76
N LEU A 368 -2.31 15.93 15.06
CA LEU A 368 -2.16 14.65 14.38
C LEU A 368 -1.06 14.70 13.31
N SER A 369 -1.07 15.72 12.46
CA SER A 369 -0.06 15.86 11.42
C SER A 369 1.34 16.08 12.00
N ALA A 370 1.51 16.92 13.00
CA ALA A 370 2.81 17.20 13.61
C ALA A 370 3.45 15.99 14.30
N THR A 371 2.64 15.05 14.82
CA THR A 371 3.17 13.91 15.60
C THR A 371 3.44 12.68 14.73
N VAL A 372 2.71 12.50 13.64
CA VAL A 372 2.73 11.27 12.84
C VAL A 372 3.40 11.46 11.48
N ASP A 373 3.35 12.67 10.92
CA ASP A 373 3.82 12.95 9.56
C ASP A 373 5.30 12.60 9.37
N TYR A 374 6.13 12.88 10.36
CA TYR A 374 7.57 12.59 10.28
C TYR A 374 7.87 11.10 10.11
N ARG A 375 7.20 10.22 10.88
CA ARG A 375 7.42 8.77 10.80
C ARG A 375 6.78 8.17 9.55
N VAL A 376 5.67 8.71 9.12
CA VAL A 376 5.03 8.36 7.85
C VAL A 376 5.93 8.75 6.70
N GLN A 377 6.49 9.95 6.74
CA GLN A 377 7.44 10.43 5.74
C GLN A 377 8.66 9.52 5.63
N GLU A 378 9.32 9.19 6.75
CA GLU A 378 10.46 8.26 6.78
C GLU A 378 10.11 6.91 6.13
N ALA A 379 8.98 6.33 6.49
CA ALA A 379 8.53 5.05 5.92
C ALA A 379 8.25 5.15 4.41
N GLN A 380 7.66 6.25 3.95
CA GLN A 380 7.40 6.49 2.53
C GLN A 380 8.70 6.70 1.74
N GLU A 381 9.69 7.39 2.28
CA GLU A 381 11.00 7.57 1.66
C GLU A 381 11.75 6.22 1.53
N ILE A 382 11.70 5.38 2.58
CA ILE A 382 12.24 4.02 2.53
C ILE A 382 11.55 3.19 1.44
N PHE A 383 10.23 3.28 1.31
CA PHE A 383 9.50 2.57 0.26
C PHE A 383 9.76 3.12 -1.13
N ALA A 384 9.92 4.42 -1.29
CA ALA A 384 10.29 5.01 -2.58
C ALA A 384 11.65 4.47 -3.07
N ASN A 385 12.65 4.43 -2.18
CA ASN A 385 13.95 3.83 -2.49
C ASN A 385 13.84 2.31 -2.77
N SER A 386 13.07 1.58 -1.98
CA SER A 386 12.85 0.15 -2.19
C SER A 386 12.22 -0.14 -3.55
N LEU A 387 11.13 0.57 -3.90
CA LEU A 387 10.42 0.41 -5.15
C LEU A 387 11.29 0.75 -6.36
N LEU A 388 12.15 1.75 -6.26
CA LEU A 388 13.13 2.06 -7.31
C LEU A 388 13.99 0.84 -7.66
N HIS A 389 14.47 0.11 -6.66
CA HIS A 389 15.29 -1.09 -6.87
C HIS A 389 14.44 -2.29 -7.31
N GLU A 390 13.26 -2.44 -6.77
CA GLU A 390 12.29 -3.47 -7.18
C GLU A 390 11.89 -3.33 -8.64
N ASP A 391 11.64 -2.10 -9.09
CA ASP A 391 11.29 -1.80 -10.48
C ASP A 391 12.46 -2.11 -11.43
N LYS A 392 13.69 -1.82 -11.04
CA LYS A 392 14.89 -2.22 -11.82
C LYS A 392 14.98 -3.74 -11.98
N ILE A 393 14.74 -4.49 -10.89
CA ILE A 393 14.71 -5.94 -10.94
C ILE A 393 13.56 -6.44 -11.81
N ALA A 394 12.37 -5.82 -11.72
CA ALA A 394 11.22 -6.17 -12.54
C ALA A 394 11.49 -5.94 -14.04
N ILE A 395 12.12 -4.82 -14.39
CA ILE A 395 12.56 -4.53 -15.76
C ILE A 395 13.57 -5.57 -16.23
N ALA A 396 14.55 -5.92 -15.39
CA ALA A 396 15.53 -6.95 -15.72
C ALA A 396 14.90 -8.33 -15.93
N LEU A 397 13.96 -8.72 -15.07
CA LEU A 397 13.17 -9.95 -15.22
C LEU A 397 12.40 -9.95 -16.55
N GLU A 398 11.73 -8.87 -16.86
CA GLU A 398 10.94 -8.77 -18.08
C GLU A 398 11.80 -8.89 -19.34
N LYS A 399 12.93 -8.21 -19.37
CA LYS A 399 13.90 -8.31 -20.48
C LYS A 399 14.49 -9.71 -20.61
N ALA A 400 14.88 -10.32 -19.48
CA ALA A 400 15.57 -11.61 -19.48
C ALA A 400 14.67 -12.78 -19.90
N TYR A 401 13.39 -12.76 -19.54
CA TYR A 401 12.46 -13.86 -19.79
C TYR A 401 11.51 -13.63 -20.98
N TRP A 402 11.16 -12.38 -21.29
CA TRP A 402 10.14 -12.07 -22.31
C TRP A 402 10.56 -10.95 -23.25
N GLY A 403 11.83 -10.65 -23.39
CA GLY A 403 12.35 -9.48 -24.08
C GLY A 403 11.75 -9.20 -25.47
N ASP A 404 11.58 -10.25 -26.29
CA ASP A 404 11.06 -10.13 -27.66
C ASP A 404 9.59 -10.54 -27.81
N VAL A 405 8.93 -10.96 -26.73
CA VAL A 405 7.53 -11.36 -26.74
C VAL A 405 6.63 -10.12 -26.73
N PRO A 406 5.80 -9.90 -27.76
CA PRO A 406 4.83 -8.83 -27.75
C PRO A 406 3.79 -9.10 -26.65
N LYS A 407 3.55 -8.13 -25.80
CA LYS A 407 2.63 -8.20 -24.68
C LYS A 407 1.56 -7.14 -24.77
N THR A 408 0.42 -7.44 -24.19
CA THR A 408 -0.66 -6.50 -23.99
C THR A 408 -0.84 -6.31 -22.49
N PHE A 409 -0.91 -5.08 -22.02
CA PHE A 409 -1.23 -4.81 -20.63
C PHE A 409 -2.51 -3.99 -20.52
N PHE A 410 -3.22 -4.26 -19.43
CA PHE A 410 -4.41 -3.51 -19.06
C PHE A 410 -4.04 -2.60 -17.89
N MET A 411 -4.34 -1.32 -18.02
CA MET A 411 -4.35 -0.46 -16.84
C MET A 411 -5.75 -0.49 -16.24
N SER A 412 -5.91 -0.94 -15.02
CA SER A 412 -7.20 -0.96 -14.31
C SER A 412 -7.54 0.39 -13.68
N GLY A 413 -7.18 1.48 -14.33
CA GLY A 413 -7.67 2.80 -13.97
C GLY A 413 -9.11 2.98 -14.47
N ARG A 414 -9.95 3.72 -13.74
CA ARG A 414 -11.31 4.09 -14.17
C ARG A 414 -11.35 4.77 -15.55
N MET A 415 -10.20 5.07 -16.13
CA MET A 415 -10.01 5.99 -17.23
C MET A 415 -9.30 5.39 -18.44
N THR A 416 -8.67 4.23 -18.37
CA THR A 416 -7.97 3.62 -19.51
C THR A 416 -8.66 2.37 -19.97
N GLN A 417 -9.49 2.49 -20.97
CA GLN A 417 -10.09 1.36 -21.71
C GLN A 417 -9.21 0.90 -22.88
N GLY A 418 -7.91 1.03 -22.80
CA GLY A 418 -6.99 0.72 -23.90
C GLY A 418 -6.17 -0.53 -23.64
N GLN A 419 -6.19 -1.47 -24.57
CA GLN A 419 -5.16 -2.50 -24.68
C GLN A 419 -3.99 -1.88 -25.46
N GLU A 420 -2.89 -1.59 -24.76
CA GLU A 420 -1.67 -1.17 -25.43
C GLU A 420 -0.73 -2.36 -25.60
N GLN A 421 -0.22 -2.57 -26.83
CA GLN A 421 0.77 -3.61 -27.12
C GLN A 421 2.18 -3.02 -27.02
N TYR A 422 3.07 -3.76 -26.38
CA TYR A 422 4.47 -3.38 -26.28
C TYR A 422 5.39 -4.61 -26.34
N THR A 423 6.64 -4.35 -26.71
CA THR A 423 7.70 -5.37 -26.67
C THR A 423 8.74 -4.91 -25.65
N PRO A 424 9.06 -5.72 -24.62
CA PRO A 424 9.94 -5.33 -23.52
C PRO A 424 11.27 -4.73 -23.96
N ASN A 425 12.00 -5.37 -24.88
CA ASN A 425 13.28 -4.87 -25.38
C ASN A 425 13.19 -3.52 -26.08
N LYS A 426 12.03 -3.18 -26.67
CA LYS A 426 11.81 -1.88 -27.31
C LYS A 426 11.47 -0.79 -26.30
N VAL A 427 10.70 -1.12 -25.28
CA VAL A 427 10.26 -0.17 -24.25
C VAL A 427 11.35 0.08 -23.22
N TRP A 428 11.97 -0.97 -22.70
CA TRP A 428 12.98 -0.89 -21.66
C TRP A 428 14.41 -0.66 -22.22
N GLN A 429 14.59 0.40 -23.01
CA GLN A 429 15.92 0.78 -23.49
C GLN A 429 16.83 1.28 -22.38
N THR A 430 16.26 1.81 -21.31
CA THR A 430 16.93 2.21 -20.08
C THR A 430 16.09 1.82 -18.89
N ASP A 431 16.75 1.51 -17.78
CA ASP A 431 16.14 1.28 -16.46
C ASP A 431 16.16 2.51 -15.56
N TYR A 432 16.73 3.63 -16.08
CA TYR A 432 16.82 4.86 -15.33
C TYR A 432 15.43 5.49 -15.12
N HIS A 433 15.06 5.58 -13.86
CA HIS A 433 13.84 6.24 -13.40
C HIS A 433 14.02 6.62 -11.93
N TYR A 434 13.11 7.37 -11.39
CA TYR A 434 13.01 7.60 -9.95
C TYR A 434 11.57 7.41 -9.48
N VAL A 435 11.43 7.06 -8.21
CA VAL A 435 10.14 6.84 -7.54
C VAL A 435 10.03 7.82 -6.40
N ALA A 436 8.94 8.55 -6.34
CA ALA A 436 8.73 9.53 -5.27
C ALA A 436 7.26 9.61 -4.86
N TYR A 437 7.02 9.91 -3.60
CA TYR A 437 5.70 10.32 -3.14
C TYR A 437 5.50 11.81 -3.43
N SER A 438 4.34 12.19 -3.94
CA SER A 438 4.04 13.58 -4.31
C SER A 438 4.15 14.55 -3.13
N ALA A 439 3.81 14.08 -1.93
CA ALA A 439 4.07 14.79 -0.68
C ALA A 439 4.19 13.78 0.46
N ALA A 440 5.42 13.35 0.72
CA ALA A 440 5.69 12.41 1.81
C ALA A 440 5.24 12.99 3.16
N GLY A 441 4.53 12.18 3.95
CA GLY A 441 4.03 12.56 5.27
C GLY A 441 2.78 13.45 5.30
N SER A 442 2.33 14.00 4.18
CA SER A 442 1.15 14.87 4.13
C SER A 442 -0.15 14.08 4.01
N ASP A 443 -1.21 14.61 4.60
CA ASP A 443 -2.55 14.11 4.35
C ASP A 443 -3.03 14.49 2.94
N VAL A 444 -3.75 13.58 2.28
CA VAL A 444 -4.23 13.75 0.89
C VAL A 444 -5.07 15.01 0.72
N ASN A 445 -5.95 15.29 1.69
CA ASN A 445 -6.81 16.49 1.62
C ASN A 445 -6.01 17.79 1.70
N ASN A 446 -5.03 17.85 2.62
CA ASN A 446 -4.16 19.02 2.76
C ASN A 446 -3.29 19.23 1.53
N LEU A 447 -2.84 18.14 0.91
CA LEU A 447 -2.08 18.19 -0.33
C LEU A 447 -2.92 18.78 -1.47
N ILE A 448 -4.15 18.29 -1.69
CA ILE A 448 -5.05 18.79 -2.75
C ILE A 448 -5.35 20.27 -2.57
N VAL A 449 -5.65 20.70 -1.33
CA VAL A 449 -5.87 22.13 -1.01
C VAL A 449 -4.62 22.95 -1.31
N GLY A 450 -3.44 22.46 -0.92
CA GLY A 450 -2.15 23.11 -1.18
C GLY A 450 -1.84 23.22 -2.67
N LEU A 451 -2.11 22.18 -3.46
CA LEU A 451 -1.97 22.18 -4.92
C LEU A 451 -2.91 23.21 -5.56
N GLY A 452 -4.17 23.25 -5.14
CA GLY A 452 -5.15 24.24 -5.61
C GLY A 452 -4.70 25.68 -5.34
N GLN A 453 -4.16 25.96 -4.16
CA GLN A 453 -3.64 27.28 -3.80
C GLN A 453 -2.41 27.67 -4.64
N ARG A 454 -1.45 26.77 -4.84
CA ARG A 454 -0.26 27.01 -5.66
C ARG A 454 -0.61 27.23 -7.13
N LEU A 455 -1.60 26.48 -7.64
CA LEU A 455 -2.11 26.67 -8.99
C LEU A 455 -2.80 28.04 -9.12
N GLY A 456 -3.63 28.42 -8.15
CA GLY A 456 -4.33 29.71 -8.14
C GLY A 456 -3.40 30.91 -8.03
N THR A 457 -2.24 30.77 -7.37
CA THR A 457 -1.21 31.83 -7.25
C THR A 457 -0.22 31.83 -8.42
N GLY A 458 -0.34 30.90 -9.38
CA GLY A 458 0.58 30.81 -10.52
C GLY A 458 1.98 30.29 -10.18
N LEU A 459 2.18 29.73 -8.99
CA LEU A 459 3.47 29.14 -8.57
C LEU A 459 3.70 27.74 -9.13
N MET A 460 2.67 27.09 -9.68
CA MET A 460 2.73 25.75 -10.22
C MET A 460 1.95 25.67 -11.53
N SER A 461 2.45 24.88 -12.48
CA SER A 461 1.74 24.60 -13.72
C SER A 461 0.59 23.62 -13.49
N LYS A 462 -0.42 23.63 -14.39
CA LYS A 462 -1.53 22.65 -14.34
C LYS A 462 -1.03 21.21 -14.51
N GLU A 463 0.02 21.01 -15.29
CA GLU A 463 0.66 19.71 -15.53
C GLU A 463 1.32 19.19 -14.24
N SER A 464 2.18 20.01 -13.62
CA SER A 464 2.83 19.65 -12.36
C SER A 464 1.84 19.43 -11.20
N ALA A 465 0.72 20.16 -11.19
CA ALA A 465 -0.33 19.94 -10.20
C ALA A 465 -1.03 18.58 -10.37
N ARG A 466 -1.29 18.17 -11.63
CA ARG A 466 -1.86 16.85 -11.94
C ARG A 466 -0.89 15.71 -11.62
N GLU A 467 0.39 15.90 -11.92
CA GLU A 467 1.43 14.91 -11.57
C GLU A 467 1.59 14.73 -10.06
N ALA A 468 1.39 15.81 -9.30
CA ALA A 468 1.50 15.80 -7.85
C ALA A 468 0.22 15.34 -7.13
N ASP A 469 -0.92 15.26 -7.82
CA ASP A 469 -2.20 14.86 -7.22
C ASP A 469 -2.25 13.32 -7.05
N PRO A 470 -2.32 12.80 -5.82
CA PRO A 470 -2.31 11.36 -5.56
C PRO A 470 -3.59 10.64 -6.02
N LEU A 471 -4.66 11.38 -6.35
CA LEU A 471 -5.91 10.81 -6.85
C LEU A 471 -5.89 10.61 -8.36
N ILE A 472 -4.95 11.25 -9.06
CA ILE A 472 -4.78 11.13 -10.51
C ILE A 472 -3.75 10.03 -10.78
N SER A 473 -4.21 8.90 -11.26
CA SER A 473 -3.34 7.75 -11.56
C SER A 473 -2.51 7.94 -12.84
N ASP A 474 -3.07 8.59 -13.86
CA ASP A 474 -2.41 8.90 -15.13
C ASP A 474 -2.61 10.40 -15.48
N PRO A 475 -1.66 11.27 -15.14
CA PRO A 475 -1.76 12.71 -15.39
C PRO A 475 -1.83 13.07 -16.90
N ASP A 476 -1.18 12.27 -17.75
CA ASP A 476 -1.18 12.50 -19.20
C ASP A 476 -2.56 12.20 -19.80
N PHE A 477 -3.15 11.08 -19.40
CA PHE A 477 -4.50 10.71 -19.83
C PHE A 477 -5.54 11.72 -19.35
N GLU A 478 -5.43 12.17 -18.10
CA GLU A 478 -6.32 13.21 -17.57
C GLU A 478 -6.15 14.53 -18.31
N HIS A 479 -4.93 14.85 -18.77
CA HIS A 479 -4.68 16.01 -19.61
C HIS A 479 -5.41 15.90 -20.96
N ASP A 480 -5.24 14.77 -21.64
CA ASP A 480 -5.86 14.52 -22.93
C ASP A 480 -7.39 14.56 -22.82
N ARG A 481 -7.92 14.02 -21.71
CA ARG A 481 -9.36 14.07 -21.41
C ARG A 481 -9.87 15.50 -21.18
N ILE A 482 -9.16 16.30 -20.37
CA ILE A 482 -9.52 17.70 -20.14
C ILE A 482 -9.51 18.49 -21.45
N ILE A 483 -8.55 18.22 -22.33
CA ILE A 483 -8.52 18.86 -23.66
C ILE A 483 -9.73 18.41 -24.49
N ALA A 484 -10.04 17.11 -24.53
CA ALA A 484 -11.18 16.59 -25.25
C ALA A 484 -12.49 17.19 -24.72
N GLU A 485 -12.71 17.18 -23.42
CA GLU A 485 -13.88 17.81 -22.77
C GLU A 485 -13.95 19.32 -23.09
N GLY A 486 -12.81 20.03 -23.05
CA GLY A 486 -12.76 21.45 -23.39
C GLY A 486 -13.11 21.73 -24.85
N VAL A 487 -12.72 20.87 -25.78
CA VAL A 487 -13.10 20.95 -27.20
C VAL A 487 -14.59 20.64 -27.37
N GLU A 488 -15.11 19.62 -26.69
CA GLU A 488 -16.53 19.27 -26.68
C GLU A 488 -17.40 20.43 -26.17
N ASP A 489 -16.99 21.03 -25.04
CA ASP A 489 -17.70 22.18 -24.45
C ASP A 489 -17.66 23.40 -25.39
N ALA A 490 -16.51 23.69 -26.00
CA ALA A 490 -16.37 24.80 -26.96
C ALA A 490 -17.24 24.58 -28.22
N LEU A 491 -17.30 23.33 -28.70
CA LEU A 491 -18.09 22.95 -29.86
C LEU A 491 -19.60 23.06 -29.56
N LEU A 492 -20.05 22.58 -28.42
CA LEU A 492 -21.43 22.73 -27.96
C LEU A 492 -21.82 24.21 -27.77
N ALA A 493 -20.94 25.01 -27.15
CA ALA A 493 -21.18 26.43 -26.95
C ALA A 493 -21.28 27.18 -28.30
N SER A 494 -20.41 26.82 -29.28
CA SER A 494 -20.45 27.37 -30.62
C SER A 494 -21.77 27.06 -31.34
N ILE A 495 -22.23 25.79 -31.28
CA ILE A 495 -23.50 25.36 -31.89
C ILE A 495 -24.68 26.06 -31.21
N GLN A 496 -24.68 26.17 -29.87
CA GLN A 496 -25.70 26.91 -29.14
C GLN A 496 -25.76 28.39 -29.54
N GLN A 497 -24.62 29.04 -29.64
CA GLN A 497 -24.52 30.45 -30.07
C GLN A 497 -25.00 30.64 -31.50
N GLN A 498 -24.66 29.73 -32.40
CA GLN A 498 -25.12 29.77 -33.79
C GLN A 498 -26.63 29.51 -33.93
N ALA A 499 -27.17 28.59 -33.13
CA ALA A 499 -28.61 28.31 -33.11
C ALA A 499 -29.45 29.43 -32.46
N ALA A 500 -28.84 30.22 -31.56
CA ALA A 500 -29.47 31.42 -31.01
C ALA A 500 -29.52 32.60 -32.03
N ASN A 501 -28.74 32.55 -33.11
CA ASN A 501 -28.76 33.57 -34.16
C ASN A 501 -29.80 33.17 -35.23
N PRO A 502 -30.85 33.98 -35.48
CA PRO A 502 -31.89 33.67 -36.48
C PRO A 502 -31.38 33.53 -37.91
N GLN A 503 -30.19 34.04 -38.19
CA GLN A 503 -29.52 33.93 -39.50
C GLN A 503 -28.37 32.91 -39.48
N GLY A 504 -28.23 32.13 -38.39
CA GLY A 504 -27.19 31.13 -38.25
C GLY A 504 -27.47 29.85 -39.05
N PRO A 505 -26.45 29.04 -39.30
CA PRO A 505 -26.60 27.77 -40.03
C PRO A 505 -27.42 26.74 -39.29
N TYR A 506 -27.46 26.82 -37.99
CA TYR A 506 -28.22 25.90 -37.10
C TYR A 506 -29.50 26.57 -36.59
N GLN A 507 -30.55 25.78 -36.45
CA GLN A 507 -31.82 26.20 -35.84
C GLN A 507 -32.02 25.47 -34.49
N PRO A 508 -32.93 25.91 -33.64
CA PRO A 508 -33.25 25.24 -32.39
C PRO A 508 -33.63 23.75 -32.55
N GLU A 509 -34.18 23.38 -33.70
CA GLU A 509 -34.54 22.00 -34.02
C GLU A 509 -33.30 21.11 -34.27
N ASP A 510 -32.20 21.70 -34.75
CA ASP A 510 -30.94 20.97 -34.95
C ASP A 510 -30.26 20.70 -33.63
N LEU A 511 -30.37 21.61 -32.65
CA LEU A 511 -29.95 21.35 -31.27
C LEU A 511 -30.74 20.22 -30.64
N ALA A 512 -32.08 20.22 -30.83
CA ALA A 512 -32.91 19.10 -30.31
C ALA A 512 -32.54 17.77 -30.95
N TYR A 513 -32.18 17.78 -32.25
CA TYR A 513 -31.72 16.59 -32.94
C TYR A 513 -30.33 16.12 -32.46
N LEU A 514 -29.41 17.04 -32.20
CA LEU A 514 -28.10 16.74 -31.61
C LEU A 514 -28.25 16.09 -30.24
N VAL A 515 -29.06 16.69 -29.38
CA VAL A 515 -29.32 16.13 -28.04
C VAL A 515 -29.93 14.73 -28.13
N LYS A 516 -30.84 14.52 -29.08
CA LYS A 516 -31.43 13.21 -29.31
C LYS A 516 -30.41 12.17 -29.72
N LEU A 517 -29.49 12.49 -30.64
CA LEU A 517 -28.42 11.58 -31.07
C LEU A 517 -27.48 11.21 -29.93
N VAL A 518 -27.08 12.20 -29.12
CA VAL A 518 -26.14 11.99 -28.03
C VAL A 518 -26.79 11.28 -26.83
N VAL A 519 -28.00 11.72 -26.42
CA VAL A 519 -28.63 11.23 -25.17
C VAL A 519 -29.49 9.99 -25.38
N GLU A 520 -30.26 9.91 -26.48
CA GLU A 520 -31.14 8.78 -26.73
C GLU A 520 -30.48 7.66 -27.51
N ASN A 521 -29.61 7.97 -28.48
CA ASN A 521 -28.98 7.01 -29.35
C ASN A 521 -27.57 6.62 -28.91
N ASP A 522 -27.03 7.26 -27.85
CA ASP A 522 -25.67 7.02 -27.31
C ASP A 522 -24.56 7.15 -28.39
N GLU A 523 -24.76 8.08 -29.34
CA GLU A 523 -23.79 8.31 -30.40
C GLU A 523 -22.65 9.24 -29.90
N PRO A 524 -21.38 8.99 -30.35
CA PRO A 524 -20.26 9.90 -30.05
C PRO A 524 -20.57 11.33 -30.50
N LEU A 525 -20.23 12.33 -29.68
CA LEU A 525 -20.57 13.73 -29.92
C LEU A 525 -20.11 14.22 -31.32
N PHE A 526 -18.90 13.84 -31.76
CA PHE A 526 -18.37 14.22 -33.07
C PHE A 526 -19.19 13.67 -34.25
N ASP A 527 -19.65 12.43 -34.16
CA ASP A 527 -20.53 11.82 -35.16
C ASP A 527 -21.92 12.46 -35.16
N ALA A 528 -22.44 12.75 -33.95
CA ALA A 528 -23.71 13.45 -33.81
C ALA A 528 -23.67 14.85 -34.37
N VAL A 529 -22.57 15.61 -34.13
CA VAL A 529 -22.35 16.94 -34.71
C VAL A 529 -22.26 16.87 -36.23
N ARG A 530 -21.51 15.93 -36.81
CA ARG A 530 -21.41 15.73 -38.26
C ARG A 530 -22.76 15.47 -38.91
N LYS A 531 -23.58 14.60 -38.33
CA LYS A 531 -24.93 14.32 -38.80
C LYS A 531 -25.86 15.52 -38.69
N THR A 532 -25.69 16.33 -37.63
CA THR A 532 -26.45 17.57 -37.46
C THR A 532 -26.04 18.62 -38.49
N ASP A 533 -24.77 18.70 -38.80
CA ASP A 533 -24.22 19.59 -39.82
C ASP A 533 -24.72 19.22 -41.25
N GLU A 534 -24.68 17.90 -41.55
CA GLU A 534 -25.25 17.39 -42.82
C GLU A 534 -26.73 17.76 -42.95
N ARG A 535 -27.52 17.55 -41.90
CA ARG A 535 -28.93 17.93 -41.86
C ARG A 535 -29.16 19.43 -42.04
N ALA A 536 -28.36 20.25 -41.36
CA ALA A 536 -28.44 21.72 -41.50
C ALA A 536 -28.11 22.17 -42.92
N ARG A 537 -27.09 21.59 -43.57
CA ARG A 537 -26.72 21.85 -44.97
C ARG A 537 -27.81 21.40 -45.97
N GLU A 538 -28.40 20.21 -45.74
CA GLU A 538 -29.54 19.73 -46.57
C GLU A 538 -30.72 20.68 -46.49
N ARG A 539 -31.05 21.18 -45.31
CA ARG A 539 -32.14 22.15 -45.12
C ARG A 539 -31.83 23.46 -45.81
N GLN A 540 -30.62 24.01 -45.68
CA GLN A 540 -30.20 25.23 -46.38
C GLN A 540 -30.25 25.06 -47.91
N ALA A 541 -29.85 23.91 -48.42
CA ALA A 541 -29.96 23.58 -49.82
C ALA A 541 -31.41 23.49 -50.31
N ALA A 542 -32.34 22.99 -49.45
CA ALA A 542 -33.77 22.95 -49.76
C ALA A 542 -34.49 24.29 -49.67
N GLU A 543 -33.98 25.21 -48.86
CA GLU A 543 -34.52 26.57 -48.71
C GLU A 543 -33.98 27.57 -49.76
N MET A 544 -32.93 27.20 -50.55
CA MET A 544 -32.53 28.01 -51.67
C MET A 544 -33.61 27.97 -52.76
N PRO A 545 -34.23 29.09 -53.13
CA PRO A 545 -35.27 29.11 -54.15
C PRO A 545 -34.68 28.70 -55.51
N MET A 546 -35.18 27.60 -56.06
CA MET A 546 -34.98 27.21 -57.46
C MET A 546 -35.63 28.29 -58.34
N GLY A 547 -34.81 29.21 -58.82
CA GLY A 547 -35.34 30.11 -59.85
C GLY A 547 -34.75 31.54 -59.81
N ALA A 548 -33.53 31.70 -60.28
CA ALA A 548 -33.19 32.89 -60.98
C ALA A 548 -32.60 32.52 -62.34
N PRO A 549 -33.16 32.96 -63.44
CA PRO A 549 -32.63 32.63 -64.79
C PRO A 549 -31.25 33.26 -65.03
N GLU A 550 -30.39 32.47 -65.63
CA GLU A 550 -29.10 32.92 -66.18
C GLU A 550 -29.33 34.14 -67.03
N THR A 551 -28.86 35.32 -66.62
CA THR A 551 -28.63 36.50 -67.52
C THR A 551 -27.16 36.59 -67.82
N MET A 552 -26.88 36.52 -69.09
CA MET A 552 -25.58 36.58 -69.77
C MET A 552 -24.69 37.76 -69.36
N PRO A 553 -23.39 37.60 -69.50
CA PRO A 553 -22.40 38.60 -69.12
C PRO A 553 -22.35 39.73 -70.16
N GLY A 554 -22.48 40.96 -69.74
CA GLY A 554 -22.37 42.12 -70.58
C GLY A 554 -21.74 43.32 -69.89
N LEU A 555 -20.50 43.62 -70.32
CA LEU A 555 -19.83 44.92 -70.34
C LEU A 555 -19.44 45.63 -69.02
N ALA A 556 -18.15 45.75 -68.95
CA ALA A 556 -17.39 46.64 -68.08
C ALA A 556 -17.70 48.15 -68.34
N MET A 557 -17.71 48.94 -67.26
CA MET A 557 -17.19 50.30 -67.19
C MET A 557 -16.68 50.66 -65.80
N PRO A 558 -15.61 51.46 -65.74
CA PRO A 558 -14.93 51.73 -64.47
C PRO A 558 -15.35 53.06 -63.86
N GLY A 559 -15.25 53.19 -62.56
CA GLY A 559 -15.11 54.48 -61.96
C GLY A 559 -15.91 54.77 -60.69
N MET A 560 -15.17 55.22 -59.76
CA MET A 560 -15.49 56.06 -58.63
C MET A 560 -15.64 55.36 -57.29
N GLY A 561 -14.68 55.73 -56.46
CA GLY A 561 -14.51 55.35 -55.06
C GLY A 561 -15.64 55.77 -54.14
N ALA A 562 -15.83 54.95 -53.14
CA ALA A 562 -16.46 55.36 -51.91
C ALA A 562 -15.82 54.57 -50.73
N GLU A 563 -15.46 55.35 -49.78
CA GLU A 563 -14.78 54.97 -48.53
C GLU A 563 -15.46 53.81 -47.79
N ALA A 564 -14.64 52.90 -47.30
CA ALA A 564 -15.08 51.83 -46.44
C ALA A 564 -15.33 52.34 -44.99
N PRO A 565 -16.39 51.93 -44.31
CA PRO A 565 -16.49 52.08 -42.86
C PRO A 565 -15.71 50.99 -42.17
N VAL A 566 -14.85 51.40 -41.23
CA VAL A 566 -14.09 50.61 -40.29
C VAL A 566 -15.06 49.96 -39.29
N GLY A 567 -14.92 48.64 -39.10
CA GLY A 567 -15.40 47.97 -37.91
C GLY A 567 -16.40 46.83 -38.12
N ALA A 568 -15.88 45.66 -38.55
CA ALA A 568 -16.54 44.38 -38.23
C ALA A 568 -15.54 43.48 -37.52
N PRO A 569 -15.94 42.82 -36.43
CA PRO A 569 -15.04 41.86 -35.77
C PRO A 569 -14.82 40.65 -36.68
N ALA A 570 -13.58 40.19 -36.70
CA ALA A 570 -13.15 39.03 -37.46
C ALA A 570 -14.03 37.80 -37.11
N GLY A 571 -14.69 37.27 -38.13
CA GLY A 571 -15.49 36.05 -38.00
C GLY A 571 -14.60 34.89 -37.62
N ALA A 572 -15.12 34.05 -36.76
CA ALA A 572 -14.52 32.78 -36.39
C ALA A 572 -14.23 31.95 -37.67
N PRO A 573 -13.13 31.22 -37.71
CA PRO A 573 -12.79 30.36 -38.85
C PRO A 573 -13.88 29.29 -39.05
N PRO A 574 -14.13 28.88 -40.31
CA PRO A 574 -15.11 27.86 -40.61
C PRO A 574 -14.71 26.54 -39.95
N LEU A 575 -15.69 25.77 -39.51
CA LEU A 575 -15.58 24.53 -38.73
C LEU A 575 -14.65 23.50 -39.39
N GLU A 576 -14.56 23.52 -40.74
CA GLU A 576 -13.68 22.63 -41.53
C GLU A 576 -12.19 22.88 -41.25
N GLU A 577 -11.80 24.12 -40.92
CA GLU A 577 -10.42 24.49 -40.65
C GLU A 577 -9.99 24.03 -39.22
N LEU A 578 -10.94 24.03 -38.28
CA LEU A 578 -10.75 23.49 -36.92
C LEU A 578 -10.69 21.96 -36.91
N LEU A 579 -11.49 21.28 -37.71
CA LEU A 579 -11.49 19.81 -37.83
C LEU A 579 -10.26 19.30 -38.60
N ALA A 580 -9.71 20.06 -39.54
CA ALA A 580 -8.49 19.70 -40.24
C ALA A 580 -7.23 19.80 -39.36
N GLN A 581 -7.25 20.63 -38.31
CA GLN A 581 -6.15 20.73 -37.34
C GLN A 581 -6.16 19.62 -36.28
N LEU A 582 -7.27 18.91 -36.09
CA LEU A 582 -7.42 17.84 -35.10
C LEU A 582 -7.27 16.42 -35.68
N GLY A 583 -7.19 16.27 -36.99
CA GLY A 583 -7.09 14.99 -37.70
C GLY A 583 -5.71 14.63 -38.24
N GLY A 584 -4.64 15.34 -37.84
CA GLY A 584 -3.27 15.11 -38.30
C GLY A 584 -2.39 14.39 -37.28
#